data_c9acf8994f98e7f84c72c4a7fd797e2f
#
_entry.id   c9acf8994f98e7f84c72c4a7fd797e2f
#
_cell.length_a   1.000
_cell.length_b   1.000
_cell.length_c   1.000
_cell.angle_alpha   90.00
_cell.angle_beta   90.00
_cell.angle_gamma   90.00
#
_symmetry.space_group_name_H-M   'P 1'
#
loop_
_entity.id
_entity.type
_entity.pdbx_description
1 polymer ?
#
loop_
_entity_poly.entity_id
_entity_poly.type
_entity_poly.pdbx_seq_one_letter_code
_entity_poly.pdbx_strand_id
1 'polypeptide(L)'
;REFFFDGIIFHRVIDGFMIQGGDPQGTGTGGPGYAIKDEFTGTSLDENNRGTIAMANAGPNTGGSQFFINLVDNNFLDGKHPVFGHVVKGMDVIDKIAKVKKDSQDRPLEDVVIRKASVM
;
A
#
# COMPACT_ATOMS: atom_id res chain seq x y z
N ARG A 1 8.44 9.46 -12.77
CA ARG A 1 9.41 10.27 -12.03
C ARG A 1 10.23 9.38 -11.11
N GLU A 2 11.55 9.52 -11.16
CA GLU A 2 12.50 8.59 -10.53
C GLU A 2 12.38 8.53 -9.01
N PHE A 3 12.11 9.67 -8.34
CA PHE A 3 12.06 9.76 -6.88
C PHE A 3 10.65 10.03 -6.36
N PHE A 4 9.64 9.57 -7.07
CA PHE A 4 8.24 9.86 -6.74
C PHE A 4 7.87 9.50 -5.31
N PHE A 5 8.29 8.32 -4.82
CA PHE A 5 7.90 7.83 -3.49
C PHE A 5 8.75 8.38 -2.34
N ASP A 6 9.87 9.04 -2.62
CA ASP A 6 10.71 9.58 -1.56
C ASP A 6 9.97 10.69 -0.82
N GLY A 7 9.91 10.59 0.50
CA GLY A 7 9.22 11.56 1.34
C GLY A 7 7.73 11.33 1.52
N ILE A 8 7.14 10.35 0.83
CA ILE A 8 5.71 10.04 0.96
C ILE A 8 5.48 9.22 2.24
N ILE A 9 4.36 9.48 2.92
CA ILE A 9 4.03 8.85 4.19
C ILE A 9 3.09 7.66 4.01
N PHE A 10 3.05 6.78 5.03
CA PHE A 10 1.97 5.83 5.19
C PHE A 10 0.83 6.54 5.93
N HIS A 11 -0.12 7.03 5.17
CA HIS A 11 -1.20 7.87 5.69
C HIS A 11 -2.35 7.10 6.33
N ARG A 12 -2.41 5.79 6.13
CA ARG A 12 -3.46 4.92 6.67
C ARG A 12 -2.85 3.61 7.14
N VAL A 13 -2.94 3.35 8.44
CA VAL A 13 -2.35 2.16 9.06
C VAL A 13 -3.40 1.52 9.95
N ILE A 14 -3.76 0.28 9.66
CA ILE A 14 -4.73 -0.48 10.45
C ILE A 14 -4.09 -1.79 10.87
N ASP A 15 -3.79 -1.93 12.16
CA ASP A 15 -3.21 -3.16 12.71
C ASP A 15 -4.17 -4.34 12.45
N GLY A 16 -3.60 -5.48 12.07
CA GLY A 16 -4.39 -6.66 11.72
C GLY A 16 -5.06 -6.59 10.34
N PHE A 17 -4.77 -5.56 9.55
CA PHE A 17 -5.30 -5.41 8.20
C PHE A 17 -4.20 -5.06 7.19
N MET A 18 -3.81 -3.79 7.10
CA MET A 18 -2.82 -3.37 6.11
C MET A 18 -2.19 -2.03 6.50
N ILE A 19 -1.09 -1.66 5.83
CA ILE A 19 -0.55 -0.30 5.83
C ILE A 19 -0.61 0.25 4.42
N GLN A 20 -1.04 1.50 4.26
CA GLN A 20 -1.28 2.13 2.96
C GLN A 20 -0.49 3.42 2.83
N GLY A 21 0.11 3.62 1.67
CA GLY A 21 0.87 4.81 1.35
C GLY A 21 0.86 5.09 -0.15
N GLY A 22 1.78 5.94 -0.60
CA GLY A 22 1.95 6.23 -2.03
C GLY A 22 1.19 7.44 -2.53
N ASP A 23 0.46 8.14 -1.66
CA ASP A 23 -0.22 9.39 -2.02
C ASP A 23 0.72 10.57 -1.79
N PRO A 24 1.13 11.31 -2.84
CA PRO A 24 2.03 12.45 -2.67
C PRO A 24 1.44 13.57 -1.78
N GLN A 25 0.11 13.64 -1.65
CA GLN A 25 -0.55 14.58 -0.76
C GLN A 25 -0.72 14.06 0.67
N GLY A 26 -0.58 12.73 0.87
CA GLY A 26 -0.73 12.12 2.19
C GLY A 26 -2.15 12.15 2.75
N THR A 27 -3.17 12.34 1.92
CA THR A 27 -4.57 12.51 2.33
C THR A 27 -5.45 11.31 2.00
N GLY A 28 -5.00 10.44 1.11
CA GLY A 28 -5.79 9.33 0.57
C GLY A 28 -6.50 9.66 -0.74
N THR A 29 -6.45 10.92 -1.18
CA THR A 29 -7.14 11.38 -2.40
C THR A 29 -6.19 11.75 -3.53
N GLY A 30 -4.88 11.80 -3.28
CA GLY A 30 -3.89 12.15 -4.28
C GLY A 30 -3.40 10.94 -5.07
N GLY A 31 -2.65 11.23 -6.11
CA GLY A 31 -2.07 10.21 -6.98
C GLY A 31 -1.06 10.80 -7.94
N PRO A 32 -0.63 10.03 -8.96
CA PRO A 32 0.41 10.46 -9.88
C PRO A 32 -0.11 11.35 -11.02
N GLY A 33 -1.42 11.60 -11.07
CA GLY A 33 -2.05 12.37 -12.14
C GLY A 33 -2.63 11.53 -13.26
N TYR A 34 -2.64 10.21 -13.12
CA TYR A 34 -3.22 9.27 -14.09
C TYR A 34 -3.66 7.99 -13.37
N ALA A 35 -4.44 7.17 -14.05
CA ALA A 35 -4.85 5.85 -13.57
C ALA A 35 -4.46 4.79 -14.60
N ILE A 36 -4.30 3.56 -14.15
CA ILE A 36 -3.95 2.43 -15.02
C ILE A 36 -4.99 1.33 -14.89
N LYS A 37 -5.04 0.46 -15.91
CA LYS A 37 -5.88 -0.73 -15.88
C LYS A 37 -5.41 -1.71 -14.83
N ASP A 38 -6.35 -2.45 -14.26
CA ASP A 38 -6.05 -3.56 -13.37
C ASP A 38 -5.31 -4.65 -14.14
N GLU A 39 -4.26 -5.18 -13.51
CA GLU A 39 -3.46 -6.27 -14.08
C GLU A 39 -3.55 -7.49 -13.16
N PHE A 40 -4.33 -8.48 -13.59
CA PHE A 40 -4.47 -9.74 -12.88
C PHE A 40 -3.83 -10.86 -13.68
N THR A 41 -3.18 -11.81 -12.98
CA THR A 41 -2.51 -12.94 -13.60
C THR A 41 -3.46 -14.11 -13.88
N GLY A 42 -4.59 -14.15 -13.17
CA GLY A 42 -5.50 -15.30 -13.20
C GLY A 42 -4.97 -16.51 -12.42
N THR A 43 -3.98 -16.29 -11.55
CA THR A 43 -3.33 -17.35 -10.77
C THR A 43 -3.34 -17.00 -9.28
N SER A 44 -2.78 -17.88 -8.44
CA SER A 44 -2.63 -17.60 -7.01
C SER A 44 -1.76 -16.39 -6.71
N LEU A 45 -1.00 -15.89 -7.68
CA LEU A 45 -0.24 -14.63 -7.52
C LEU A 45 -1.14 -13.41 -7.33
N ASP A 46 -2.43 -13.52 -7.68
CA ASP A 46 -3.41 -12.44 -7.46
C ASP A 46 -3.96 -12.40 -6.04
N GLU A 47 -3.59 -13.34 -5.18
CA GLU A 47 -4.12 -13.43 -3.83
C GLU A 47 -3.50 -12.38 -2.90
N ASN A 48 -4.36 -11.64 -2.18
CA ASN A 48 -3.96 -10.64 -1.21
C ASN A 48 -3.61 -11.29 0.14
N ASN A 49 -2.57 -12.10 0.15
CA ASN A 49 -2.07 -12.78 1.34
C ASN A 49 -1.13 -11.88 2.14
N ARG A 50 -0.88 -12.25 3.40
CA ARG A 50 0.08 -11.53 4.25
C ARG A 50 1.42 -11.36 3.52
N GLY A 51 1.94 -10.12 3.55
CA GLY A 51 3.21 -9.77 2.94
C GLY A 51 3.11 -9.38 1.47
N THR A 52 1.94 -9.46 0.84
CA THR A 52 1.77 -8.98 -0.54
C THR A 52 1.57 -7.48 -0.59
N ILE A 53 1.99 -6.89 -1.69
CA ILE A 53 1.83 -5.46 -1.98
C ILE A 53 0.83 -5.34 -3.13
N ALA A 54 -0.23 -4.58 -2.92
CA ALA A 54 -1.32 -4.46 -3.87
C ALA A 54 -1.66 -3.00 -4.15
N MET A 55 -2.35 -2.78 -5.28
CA MET A 55 -2.78 -1.45 -5.70
C MET A 55 -4.02 -1.01 -4.92
N ALA A 56 -3.95 0.14 -4.26
CA ALA A 56 -5.14 0.81 -3.78
C ALA A 56 -5.87 1.44 -4.98
N ASN A 57 -7.20 1.47 -4.92
CA ASN A 57 -8.00 2.05 -6.00
C ASN A 57 -9.38 2.50 -5.49
N ALA A 58 -10.11 3.20 -6.36
CA ALA A 58 -11.47 3.66 -6.11
C ALA A 58 -12.49 2.89 -6.97
N GLY A 59 -12.16 1.68 -7.35
CA GLY A 59 -12.97 0.81 -8.20
C GLY A 59 -12.15 0.24 -9.35
N PRO A 60 -12.78 -0.46 -10.30
CA PRO A 60 -12.06 -1.08 -11.41
C PRO A 60 -11.28 -0.05 -12.24
N ASN A 61 -10.04 -0.40 -12.59
CA ASN A 61 -9.19 0.39 -13.50
C ASN A 61 -8.94 1.83 -13.03
N THR A 62 -8.83 2.04 -11.70
CA THR A 62 -8.54 3.37 -11.13
C THR A 62 -7.24 3.39 -10.31
N GLY A 63 -6.39 2.37 -10.43
CA GLY A 63 -5.12 2.33 -9.75
C GLY A 63 -4.20 3.48 -10.15
N GLY A 64 -3.57 4.12 -9.17
CA GLY A 64 -2.59 5.19 -9.36
C GLY A 64 -1.29 4.85 -8.66
N SER A 65 -0.83 5.71 -7.76
CA SER A 65 0.40 5.50 -7.01
C SER A 65 0.18 4.93 -5.61
N GLN A 66 -1.04 4.96 -5.10
CA GLN A 66 -1.31 4.43 -3.76
C GLN A 66 -1.26 2.91 -3.76
N PHE A 67 -0.63 2.37 -2.74
CA PHE A 67 -0.49 0.93 -2.55
C PHE A 67 -0.69 0.58 -1.09
N PHE A 68 -0.89 -0.70 -0.81
CA PHE A 68 -0.92 -1.17 0.57
C PHE A 68 -0.17 -2.49 0.70
N ILE A 69 0.31 -2.75 1.90
CA ILE A 69 0.99 -4.00 2.24
C ILE A 69 0.07 -4.76 3.21
N ASN A 70 -0.30 -5.97 2.84
CA ASN A 70 -1.19 -6.79 3.64
C ASN A 70 -0.48 -7.33 4.88
N LEU A 71 -1.07 -7.11 6.05
CA LEU A 71 -0.55 -7.60 7.33
C LEU A 71 -1.07 -9.01 7.66
N VAL A 72 -2.16 -9.39 7.06
CA VAL A 72 -2.81 -10.70 7.18
C VAL A 72 -3.33 -11.11 5.80
N ASP A 73 -3.87 -12.33 5.70
CA ASP A 73 -4.52 -12.76 4.46
C ASP A 73 -5.85 -12.02 4.31
N ASN A 74 -5.91 -11.11 3.33
CA ASN A 74 -7.09 -10.29 3.05
C ASN A 74 -7.73 -10.73 1.73
N ASN A 75 -8.14 -12.00 1.66
CA ASN A 75 -8.62 -12.60 0.41
C ASN A 75 -9.95 -12.03 -0.09
N PHE A 76 -10.67 -11.28 0.74
CA PHE A 76 -11.86 -10.55 0.29
C PHE A 76 -11.54 -9.43 -0.70
N LEU A 77 -10.26 -9.06 -0.81
CA LEU A 77 -9.78 -8.05 -1.78
C LEU A 77 -9.36 -8.66 -3.11
N ASP A 78 -9.32 -9.98 -3.21
CA ASP A 78 -8.89 -10.66 -4.42
C ASP A 78 -9.83 -10.33 -5.59
N GLY A 79 -9.24 -10.08 -6.76
CA GLY A 79 -10.00 -9.67 -7.94
C GLY A 79 -10.42 -8.19 -7.97
N LYS A 80 -10.17 -7.44 -6.90
CA LYS A 80 -10.49 -6.00 -6.80
C LYS A 80 -9.25 -5.13 -6.74
N HIS A 81 -8.20 -5.63 -6.07
CA HIS A 81 -6.94 -4.93 -5.87
C HIS A 81 -5.81 -5.78 -6.43
N PRO A 82 -5.24 -5.39 -7.59
CA PRO A 82 -4.14 -6.17 -8.18
C PRO A 82 -2.92 -6.23 -7.27
N VAL A 83 -2.41 -7.44 -7.07
CA VAL A 83 -1.15 -7.67 -6.36
C VAL A 83 -0.01 -7.53 -7.36
N PHE A 84 0.98 -6.70 -7.05
CA PHE A 84 2.12 -6.48 -7.94
C PHE A 84 3.46 -6.84 -7.32
N GLY A 85 3.49 -7.25 -6.06
CA GLY A 85 4.74 -7.60 -5.40
C GLY A 85 4.52 -8.27 -4.05
N HIS A 86 5.62 -8.62 -3.41
CA HIS A 86 5.59 -9.14 -2.04
C HIS A 86 6.86 -8.72 -1.31
N VAL A 87 6.75 -8.66 0.01
CA VAL A 87 7.88 -8.30 0.88
C VAL A 87 8.82 -9.49 0.97
N VAL A 88 10.08 -9.29 0.60
CA VAL A 88 11.10 -10.33 0.69
C VAL A 88 11.94 -10.23 1.97
N LYS A 89 11.95 -9.05 2.61
CA LYS A 89 12.71 -8.80 3.83
C LYS A 89 12.11 -7.61 4.57
N GLY A 90 12.11 -7.64 5.91
CA GLY A 90 11.67 -6.51 6.71
C GLY A 90 10.20 -6.56 7.13
N MET A 91 9.53 -7.71 7.04
CA MET A 91 8.14 -7.82 7.47
C MET A 91 7.98 -7.49 8.96
N ASP A 92 9.00 -7.75 9.77
CA ASP A 92 9.02 -7.37 11.19
C ASP A 92 8.97 -5.85 11.38
N VAL A 93 9.60 -5.08 10.50
CA VAL A 93 9.53 -3.61 10.52
C VAL A 93 8.12 -3.15 10.15
N ILE A 94 7.50 -3.78 9.17
CA ILE A 94 6.13 -3.47 8.75
C ILE A 94 5.16 -3.76 9.90
N ASP A 95 5.34 -4.87 10.61
CA ASP A 95 4.53 -5.19 11.80
C ASP A 95 4.70 -4.14 12.90
N LYS A 96 5.89 -3.56 13.06
CA LYS A 96 6.12 -2.46 14.00
C LYS A 96 5.39 -1.18 13.58
N ILE A 97 5.39 -0.88 12.29
CA ILE A 97 4.64 0.26 11.76
C ILE A 97 3.14 0.09 12.08
N ALA A 98 2.62 -1.12 11.98
CA ALA A 98 1.22 -1.42 12.28
C ALA A 98 0.82 -1.06 13.72
N LYS A 99 1.78 -1.04 14.65
CA LYS A 99 1.55 -0.83 16.08
C LYS A 99 1.66 0.62 16.52
N VAL A 100 2.04 1.56 15.65
CA VAL A 100 2.18 2.97 16.03
C VAL A 100 0.84 3.56 16.42
N LYS A 101 0.88 4.63 17.21
CA LYS A 101 -0.34 5.34 17.60
C LYS A 101 -0.93 6.08 16.41
N LYS A 102 -2.25 6.04 16.29
CA LYS A 102 -3.00 6.60 15.17
C LYS A 102 -4.12 7.50 15.68
N ASP A 103 -4.59 8.39 14.81
CA ASP A 103 -5.78 9.20 15.06
C ASP A 103 -7.05 8.41 14.71
N SER A 104 -8.22 9.08 14.79
CA SER A 104 -9.52 8.46 14.51
C SER A 104 -9.71 8.05 13.05
N GLN A 105 -8.83 8.48 12.15
CA GLN A 105 -8.87 8.15 10.72
C GLN A 105 -7.77 7.17 10.33
N ASP A 106 -7.16 6.49 11.29
CA ASP A 106 -6.09 5.50 11.09
C ASP A 106 -4.81 6.10 10.53
N ARG A 107 -4.61 7.40 10.69
CA ARG A 107 -3.36 8.07 10.31
C ARG A 107 -2.40 8.05 11.50
N PRO A 108 -1.15 7.61 11.32
CA PRO A 108 -0.15 7.66 12.38
C PRO A 108 -0.01 9.09 12.94
N LEU A 109 0.05 9.23 14.27
CA LEU A 109 0.22 10.55 14.91
C LEU A 109 1.56 11.18 14.55
N GLU A 110 2.60 10.36 14.42
CA GLU A 110 3.90 10.78 13.89
C GLU A 110 4.05 10.16 12.50
N ASP A 111 4.42 10.98 11.52
CA ASP A 111 4.52 10.51 10.14
C ASP A 111 5.52 9.38 10.00
N VAL A 112 5.08 8.28 9.38
CA VAL A 112 5.95 7.17 8.96
C VAL A 112 6.30 7.43 7.51
N VAL A 113 7.55 7.79 7.25
CA VAL A 113 7.99 8.33 5.97
C VAL A 113 8.82 7.31 5.21
N ILE A 114 8.56 7.20 3.90
CA ILE A 114 9.46 6.49 2.98
C ILE A 114 10.63 7.41 2.71
N ARG A 115 11.80 7.10 3.26
CA ARG A 115 12.98 7.92 3.04
C ARG A 115 13.50 7.81 1.62
N LYS A 116 13.53 6.58 1.12
CA LYS A 116 14.06 6.28 -0.20
C LYS A 116 13.40 5.04 -0.76
N ALA A 117 12.96 5.10 -2.00
CA ALA A 117 12.51 3.96 -2.77
C ALA A 117 13.32 3.91 -4.07
N SER A 118 13.95 2.78 -4.33
CA SER A 118 14.79 2.61 -5.51
C SER A 118 14.59 1.25 -6.14
N VAL A 119 14.81 1.18 -7.44
CA VAL A 119 14.80 -0.07 -8.20
C VAL A 119 16.22 -0.60 -8.29
N MET A 120 16.39 -1.88 -7.99
CA MET A 120 17.70 -2.54 -8.05
C MET A 120 17.87 -3.29 -9.36
#